data_002e44e19f949d07a9a63b051d30bff3
#
_entry.id   002e44e19f949d07a9a63b051d30bff3
#
_cell.length_a   1.000
_cell.length_b   1.000
_cell.length_c   1.000
_cell.angle_alpha   90.00
_cell.angle_beta   90.00
_cell.angle_gamma   90.00
#
_symmetry.space_group_name_H-M   'P 1'
#
loop_
_entity.id
_entity.type
_entity.pdbx_description
1 polymer ?
#
loop_
_entity_poly.entity_id
_entity_poly.type
_entity_poly.pdbx_seq_one_letter_code
_entity_poly.pdbx_strand_id
1 'polypeptide(L)'
;MLCDVTKVHTGFGVMPKVTHCTDDENWGQVNSTKKVFSAKSWTQKGGYVSMDHVLERRENEYWKIKVDDFQSWMLGFYQFVGEWKTTETSPNTIQIDYSYTMYAHGILYYPLNWLFTKLFWRRYMKQVLKNIEQLIENDEPYKYL
;
A
#
# COMPACT_ATOMS: atom_id res chain seq x y z
N MET A 1 2.13 -3.40 -11.79
CA MET A 1 1.66 -2.07 -12.19
C MET A 1 2.24 -1.05 -11.22
N LEU A 2 3.06 -0.11 -11.70
CA LEU A 2 3.63 0.97 -10.88
C LEU A 2 2.72 2.19 -11.04
N CYS A 3 1.72 2.34 -10.16
CA CYS A 3 0.79 3.46 -10.23
C CYS A 3 1.23 4.63 -9.33
N ASP A 4 0.70 5.81 -9.58
CA ASP A 4 0.92 6.95 -8.70
C ASP A 4 0.24 6.72 -7.35
N VAL A 5 1.06 6.47 -6.33
CA VAL A 5 0.60 6.17 -4.96
C VAL A 5 -0.27 7.28 -4.39
N THR A 6 -0.07 8.54 -4.82
CA THR A 6 -0.88 9.68 -4.35
C THR A 6 -2.31 9.65 -4.85
N LYS A 7 -2.52 9.09 -6.04
CA LYS A 7 -3.85 8.89 -6.63
C LYS A 7 -4.56 7.66 -6.08
N VAL A 8 -3.80 6.68 -5.64
CA VAL A 8 -4.31 5.41 -5.09
C VAL A 8 -4.65 5.54 -3.61
N HIS A 9 -3.76 6.12 -2.81
CA HIS A 9 -3.90 6.30 -1.37
C HIS A 9 -4.43 7.71 -1.03
N THR A 10 -5.67 7.96 -1.36
CA THR A 10 -6.33 9.28 -1.23
C THR A 10 -6.80 9.62 0.20
N GLY A 11 -6.55 8.70 1.15
CA GLY A 11 -6.99 8.81 2.54
C GLY A 11 -8.31 8.09 2.80
N PHE A 12 -8.47 7.56 4.01
CA PHE A 12 -9.67 6.85 4.44
C PHE A 12 -9.78 6.83 5.97
N GLY A 13 -10.81 7.43 6.53
CA GLY A 13 -11.02 7.48 7.98
C GLY A 13 -9.81 8.04 8.73
N VAL A 14 -9.12 7.20 9.49
CA VAL A 14 -7.93 7.58 10.28
C VAL A 14 -6.65 7.60 9.44
N MET A 15 -6.65 7.03 8.24
CA MET A 15 -5.49 7.03 7.34
C MET A 15 -5.46 8.31 6.52
N PRO A 16 -4.44 9.18 6.68
CA PRO A 16 -4.31 10.36 5.85
C PRO A 16 -3.95 10.00 4.41
N LYS A 17 -4.23 10.92 3.49
CA LYS A 17 -3.81 10.77 2.10
C LYS A 17 -2.27 10.82 1.99
N VAL A 18 -1.73 10.04 1.06
CA VAL A 18 -0.34 10.17 0.64
C VAL A 18 -0.19 11.45 -0.18
N THR A 19 0.81 12.27 0.14
CA THR A 19 1.07 13.55 -0.54
C THR A 19 2.11 13.44 -1.64
N HIS A 20 3.15 12.66 -1.40
CA HIS A 20 4.23 12.36 -2.35
C HIS A 20 5.06 11.18 -1.86
N CYS A 21 5.90 10.67 -2.74
CA CYS A 21 6.91 9.67 -2.41
C CYS A 21 8.27 10.14 -2.92
N THR A 22 9.34 9.73 -2.24
CA THR A 22 10.71 9.86 -2.73
C THR A 22 11.18 8.47 -3.09
N ASP A 23 11.25 8.18 -4.37
CA ASP A 23 11.67 6.89 -4.89
C ASP A 23 13.20 6.89 -5.07
N ASP A 24 13.85 5.74 -4.95
CA ASP A 24 15.18 5.59 -5.49
C ASP A 24 15.12 5.49 -7.04
N GLU A 25 16.25 5.64 -7.73
CA GLU A 25 16.31 5.64 -9.19
C GLU A 25 15.83 4.31 -9.81
N ASN A 26 15.84 3.24 -9.01
CA ASN A 26 15.47 1.89 -9.43
C ASN A 26 14.12 1.44 -8.86
N TRP A 27 13.26 2.38 -8.42
CA TRP A 27 11.98 1.99 -7.85
C TRP A 27 11.19 1.06 -8.77
N GLY A 28 10.77 -0.04 -8.21
CA GLY A 28 10.10 -1.12 -8.92
C GLY A 28 10.98 -2.34 -9.19
N GLN A 29 12.28 -2.23 -9.04
CA GLN A 29 13.17 -3.39 -9.05
C GLN A 29 13.27 -4.02 -7.66
N VAL A 30 13.62 -5.30 -7.61
CA VAL A 30 13.85 -5.99 -6.32
C VAL A 30 14.97 -5.29 -5.56
N ASN A 31 14.79 -5.10 -4.25
CA ASN A 31 15.62 -4.35 -3.31
C ASN A 31 15.58 -2.81 -3.46
N SER A 32 14.78 -2.26 -4.35
CA SER A 32 14.55 -0.81 -4.37
C SER A 32 13.67 -0.34 -3.21
N THR A 33 13.80 0.92 -2.84
CA THR A 33 13.09 1.52 -1.71
C THR A 33 12.36 2.80 -2.11
N LYS A 34 11.33 3.14 -1.32
CA LYS A 34 10.57 4.36 -1.49
C LYS A 34 10.12 4.89 -0.14
N LYS A 35 10.40 6.16 0.13
CA LYS A 35 9.86 6.87 1.31
C LYS A 35 8.48 7.40 0.98
N VAL A 36 7.53 7.17 1.89
CA VAL A 36 6.14 7.62 1.75
C VAL A 36 5.89 8.80 2.68
N PHE A 37 5.25 9.84 2.17
CA PHE A 37 4.89 11.04 2.92
C PHE A 37 3.38 11.24 2.90
N SER A 38 2.80 11.60 4.03
CA SER A 38 1.36 11.83 4.17
C SER A 38 1.02 13.25 4.58
N ALA A 39 -0.23 13.62 4.35
CA ALA A 39 -0.81 14.83 4.90
C ALA A 39 -0.94 14.72 6.43
N LYS A 40 -1.00 15.87 7.11
CA LYS A 40 -1.36 15.94 8.52
C LYS A 40 -2.81 15.48 8.71
N SER A 41 -3.05 14.70 9.76
CA SER A 41 -4.37 14.31 10.22
C SER A 41 -4.47 14.41 11.74
N TRP A 42 -5.61 14.09 12.32
CA TRP A 42 -5.75 14.03 13.78
C TRP A 42 -4.99 12.86 14.41
N THR A 43 -4.64 11.82 13.64
CA THR A 43 -3.83 10.66 14.09
C THR A 43 -2.35 10.78 13.77
N GLN A 44 -1.96 11.65 12.83
CA GLN A 44 -0.59 11.74 12.33
C GLN A 44 -0.15 13.18 12.11
N LYS A 45 1.10 13.47 12.45
CA LYS A 45 1.70 14.82 12.28
C LYS A 45 1.86 15.23 10.82
N GLY A 46 1.80 14.26 9.88
CA GLY A 46 2.16 14.45 8.48
C GLY A 46 3.67 14.41 8.25
N GLY A 47 4.10 14.51 7.00
CA GLY A 47 5.49 14.33 6.60
C GLY A 47 5.82 12.86 6.35
N TYR A 48 7.08 12.46 6.57
CA TYR A 48 7.52 11.07 6.40
C TYR A 48 6.76 10.12 7.32
N VAL A 49 6.25 9.02 6.80
CA VAL A 49 5.39 8.07 7.54
C VAL A 49 5.85 6.63 7.49
N SER A 50 6.47 6.18 6.41
CA SER A 50 6.94 4.81 6.25
C SER A 50 7.91 4.66 5.09
N MET A 51 8.57 3.51 5.03
CA MET A 51 9.40 3.09 3.91
C MET A 51 8.85 1.82 3.28
N ASP A 52 8.72 1.84 1.97
CA ASP A 52 8.36 0.68 1.17
C ASP A 52 9.64 0.04 0.61
N HIS A 53 9.68 -1.29 0.57
CA HIS A 53 10.76 -2.09 0.00
C HIS A 53 10.18 -3.11 -0.98
N VAL A 54 10.72 -3.20 -2.17
CA VAL A 54 10.35 -4.25 -3.13
C VAL A 54 11.08 -5.53 -2.78
N LEU A 55 10.34 -6.56 -2.37
CA LEU A 55 10.92 -7.87 -2.00
C LEU A 55 10.98 -8.82 -3.18
N GLU A 56 9.92 -8.83 -4.02
CA GLU A 56 9.83 -9.70 -5.19
C GLU A 56 8.99 -9.02 -6.26
N ARG A 57 9.34 -9.23 -7.52
CA ARG A 57 8.57 -8.79 -8.67
C ARG A 57 8.72 -9.78 -9.82
N ARG A 58 7.57 -10.19 -10.37
CA ARG A 58 7.48 -10.84 -11.68
C ARG A 58 6.54 -9.99 -12.52
N GLU A 59 7.03 -9.53 -13.66
CA GLU A 59 6.31 -8.60 -14.50
C GLU A 59 4.92 -9.14 -14.86
N ASN A 60 3.89 -8.31 -14.67
CA ASN A 60 2.47 -8.62 -14.91
C ASN A 60 1.87 -9.78 -14.10
N GLU A 61 2.63 -10.44 -13.23
CA GLU A 61 2.18 -11.61 -12.48
C GLU A 61 2.12 -11.39 -10.97
N TYR A 62 3.22 -10.87 -10.41
CA TYR A 62 3.40 -10.85 -8.97
C TYR A 62 4.22 -9.67 -8.48
N TRP A 63 3.77 -9.11 -7.38
CA TRP A 63 4.45 -8.03 -6.69
C TRP A 63 4.38 -8.25 -5.18
N LYS A 64 5.52 -8.18 -4.51
CA LYS A 64 5.61 -8.28 -3.05
C LYS A 64 6.40 -7.13 -2.49
N ILE A 65 5.80 -6.43 -1.53
CA ILE A 65 6.41 -5.30 -0.85
C ILE A 65 6.42 -5.52 0.66
N LYS A 66 7.40 -4.94 1.32
CA LYS A 66 7.44 -4.74 2.75
C LYS A 66 7.30 -3.25 3.01
N VAL A 67 6.47 -2.89 3.99
CA VAL A 67 6.32 -1.53 4.50
C VAL A 67 6.73 -1.54 5.95
N ASP A 68 7.70 -0.72 6.33
CA ASP A 68 8.20 -0.60 7.70
C ASP A 68 8.59 0.84 8.05
N ASP A 69 9.38 1.02 9.11
CA ASP A 69 9.83 2.33 9.60
C ASP A 69 8.66 3.31 9.82
N PHE A 70 7.57 2.83 10.42
CA PHE A 70 6.41 3.65 10.71
C PHE A 70 6.74 4.76 11.72
N GLN A 71 6.50 6.02 11.34
CA GLN A 71 6.76 7.19 12.18
C GLN A 71 5.61 7.53 13.14
N SER A 72 4.57 6.73 13.15
CA SER A 72 3.45 6.87 14.07
C SER A 72 3.19 5.56 14.82
N TRP A 73 2.52 5.69 15.96
CA TRP A 73 2.03 4.52 16.67
C TRP A 73 0.88 3.89 15.86
N MET A 74 1.18 2.84 15.10
CA MET A 74 0.24 2.10 14.26
C MET A 74 -0.36 0.90 14.99
N LEU A 75 -0.97 1.11 16.17
CA LEU A 75 -1.53 0.03 17.00
C LEU A 75 -0.50 -1.07 17.36
N GLY A 76 0.78 -0.69 17.49
CA GLY A 76 1.87 -1.64 17.72
C GLY A 76 2.31 -2.43 16.50
N PHE A 77 1.80 -2.15 15.31
CA PHE A 77 2.34 -2.71 14.08
C PHE A 77 3.71 -2.11 13.77
N TYR A 78 4.66 -2.95 13.36
CA TYR A 78 6.00 -2.54 12.98
C TYR A 78 6.35 -2.87 11.53
N GLN A 79 5.58 -3.76 10.88
CA GLN A 79 5.80 -4.16 9.50
C GLN A 79 4.51 -4.64 8.87
N PHE A 80 4.30 -4.28 7.61
CA PHE A 80 3.31 -4.88 6.73
C PHE A 80 4.02 -5.55 5.56
N VAL A 81 3.52 -6.69 5.12
CA VAL A 81 3.92 -7.33 3.86
C VAL A 81 2.70 -7.43 2.98
N GLY A 82 2.73 -6.73 1.87
CA GLY A 82 1.69 -6.75 0.84
C GLY A 82 2.09 -7.67 -0.30
N GLU A 83 1.16 -8.49 -0.76
CA GLU A 83 1.33 -9.39 -1.90
C GLU A 83 0.20 -9.15 -2.90
N TRP A 84 0.58 -8.91 -4.14
CA TRP A 84 -0.31 -8.69 -5.27
C TRP A 84 -0.05 -9.75 -6.33
N LYS A 85 -1.07 -10.53 -6.68
CA LYS A 85 -1.01 -11.52 -7.72
C LYS A 85 -2.02 -11.18 -8.81
N THR A 86 -1.58 -11.23 -10.05
CA THR A 86 -2.41 -11.02 -11.24
C THR A 86 -2.56 -12.34 -11.98
N THR A 87 -3.77 -12.69 -12.36
CA THR A 87 -4.07 -13.87 -13.16
C THR A 87 -4.98 -13.46 -14.31
N GLU A 88 -4.59 -13.75 -15.55
CA GLU A 88 -5.46 -13.56 -16.70
C GLU A 88 -6.54 -14.64 -16.71
N THR A 89 -7.81 -14.22 -16.72
CA THR A 89 -8.97 -15.14 -16.68
C THR A 89 -9.66 -15.27 -18.03
N SER A 90 -9.54 -14.25 -18.87
CA SER A 90 -10.01 -14.23 -20.26
C SER A 90 -9.31 -13.09 -21.03
N PRO A 91 -9.39 -13.03 -22.36
CA PRO A 91 -8.86 -11.91 -23.11
C PRO A 91 -9.39 -10.58 -22.56
N ASN A 92 -8.47 -9.68 -22.19
CA ASN A 92 -8.75 -8.36 -21.59
C ASN A 92 -9.37 -8.37 -20.19
N THR A 93 -9.33 -9.51 -19.48
CA THR A 93 -9.83 -9.59 -18.10
C THR A 93 -8.77 -10.22 -17.18
N ILE A 94 -8.45 -9.51 -16.12
CA ILE A 94 -7.52 -10.00 -15.10
C ILE A 94 -8.23 -10.11 -13.75
N GLN A 95 -7.88 -11.13 -13.00
CA GLN A 95 -8.20 -11.24 -11.58
C GLN A 95 -7.00 -10.77 -10.78
N ILE A 96 -7.26 -9.97 -9.74
CA ILE A 96 -6.27 -9.49 -8.80
C ILE A 96 -6.55 -10.06 -7.43
N ASP A 97 -5.58 -10.80 -6.88
CA ASP A 97 -5.58 -11.26 -5.51
C ASP A 97 -4.58 -10.41 -4.72
N TYR A 98 -5.11 -9.61 -3.77
CA TYR A 98 -4.33 -8.71 -2.96
C TYR A 98 -4.45 -9.05 -1.48
N SER A 99 -3.35 -9.37 -0.84
CA SER A 99 -3.29 -9.74 0.57
C SER A 99 -2.26 -8.92 1.34
N TYR A 100 -2.51 -8.79 2.65
CA TYR A 100 -1.57 -8.19 3.60
C TYR A 100 -1.35 -9.10 4.80
N THR A 101 -0.08 -9.28 5.15
CA THR A 101 0.32 -9.82 6.45
C THR A 101 0.85 -8.68 7.30
N MET A 102 0.27 -8.49 8.48
CA MET A 102 0.62 -7.41 9.40
C MET A 102 1.30 -7.98 10.63
N TYR A 103 2.48 -7.45 10.95
CA TYR A 103 3.28 -7.86 12.10
C TYR A 103 3.20 -6.80 13.19
N ALA A 104 2.89 -7.21 14.41
CA ALA A 104 2.72 -6.32 15.56
C ALA A 104 3.51 -6.79 16.78
N HIS A 105 3.93 -5.83 17.60
CA HIS A 105 4.51 -6.11 18.90
C HIS A 105 3.43 -6.35 19.94
N GLY A 106 3.56 -7.46 20.67
CA GLY A 106 2.79 -7.70 21.88
C GLY A 106 1.38 -8.23 21.68
N ILE A 107 1.05 -9.26 22.42
CA ILE A 107 -0.26 -9.93 22.40
C ILE A 107 -1.39 -9.06 22.97
N LEU A 108 -1.06 -8.09 23.80
CA LEU A 108 -2.06 -7.19 24.43
C LEU A 108 -2.86 -6.36 23.42
N TYR A 109 -2.24 -6.03 22.29
CA TYR A 109 -2.90 -5.27 21.20
C TYR A 109 -3.65 -6.16 20.23
N TYR A 110 -3.58 -7.48 20.38
CA TYR A 110 -4.16 -8.42 19.40
C TYR A 110 -5.65 -8.20 19.13
N PRO A 111 -6.54 -8.02 20.12
CA PRO A 111 -7.97 -7.77 19.84
C PRO A 111 -8.19 -6.50 19.01
N LEU A 112 -7.45 -5.42 19.33
CA LEU A 112 -7.54 -4.14 18.62
C LEU A 112 -6.97 -4.25 17.21
N ASN A 113 -5.84 -4.95 17.05
CA ASN A 113 -5.21 -5.23 15.75
C ASN A 113 -6.11 -6.08 14.86
N TRP A 114 -6.75 -7.08 15.42
CA TRP A 114 -7.70 -7.92 14.71
C TRP A 114 -8.90 -7.09 14.21
N LEU A 115 -9.47 -6.27 15.09
CA LEU A 115 -10.60 -5.40 14.75
C LEU A 115 -10.21 -4.40 13.66
N PHE A 116 -9.06 -3.74 13.80
CA PHE A 116 -8.51 -2.82 12.80
C PHE A 116 -8.35 -3.52 11.44
N THR A 117 -7.74 -4.68 11.40
CA THR A 117 -7.50 -5.44 10.17
C THR A 117 -8.79 -5.86 9.49
N LYS A 118 -9.75 -6.40 10.25
CA LYS A 118 -11.02 -6.92 9.71
C LYS A 118 -11.98 -5.83 9.24
N LEU A 119 -12.12 -4.77 10.00
CA LEU A 119 -13.14 -3.75 9.74
C LEU A 119 -12.59 -2.55 8.97
N PHE A 120 -11.43 -2.06 9.37
CA PHE A 120 -10.88 -0.83 8.81
C PHE A 120 -9.99 -1.11 7.60
N TRP A 121 -8.92 -1.90 7.77
CA TRP A 121 -7.94 -2.15 6.70
C TRP A 121 -8.57 -2.77 5.45
N ARG A 122 -9.46 -3.75 5.64
CA ARG A 122 -10.18 -4.37 4.53
C ARG A 122 -11.01 -3.36 3.71
N ARG A 123 -11.67 -2.40 4.37
CA ARG A 123 -12.44 -1.36 3.68
C ARG A 123 -11.54 -0.36 2.97
N TYR A 124 -10.45 0.02 3.63
CA TYR A 124 -9.43 0.88 3.04
C TYR A 124 -8.84 0.27 1.77
N MET A 125 -8.44 -1.00 1.81
CA MET A 125 -7.89 -1.68 0.63
C MET A 125 -8.90 -1.86 -0.50
N LYS A 126 -10.19 -2.02 -0.20
CA LYS A 126 -11.24 -2.00 -1.23
C LYS A 126 -11.32 -0.64 -1.94
N GLN A 127 -11.16 0.45 -1.21
CA GLN A 127 -11.10 1.79 -1.83
C GLN A 127 -9.84 1.93 -2.69
N VAL A 128 -8.69 1.48 -2.22
CA VAL A 128 -7.43 1.46 -2.98
C VAL A 128 -7.61 0.73 -4.31
N LEU A 129 -8.18 -0.48 -4.29
CA LEU A 129 -8.44 -1.26 -5.51
C LEU A 129 -9.39 -0.54 -6.45
N LYS A 130 -10.46 0.09 -5.93
CA LYS A 130 -11.38 0.90 -6.74
C LYS A 130 -10.69 2.10 -7.38
N ASN A 131 -9.81 2.79 -6.65
CA ASN A 131 -9.04 3.89 -7.20
C ASN A 131 -8.11 3.41 -8.33
N ILE A 132 -7.48 2.24 -8.18
CA ILE A 132 -6.67 1.62 -9.24
C ILE A 132 -7.51 1.28 -10.48
N GLU A 133 -8.69 0.68 -10.29
CA GLU A 133 -9.63 0.38 -11.36
C GLU A 133 -9.99 1.64 -12.15
N GLN A 134 -10.34 2.73 -11.48
CA GLN A 134 -10.64 4.03 -12.11
C GLN A 134 -9.45 4.60 -12.89
N LEU A 135 -8.21 4.47 -12.39
CA LEU A 135 -7.01 4.90 -13.13
C LEU A 135 -6.81 4.10 -14.42
N ILE A 136 -7.14 2.81 -14.40
CA ILE A 136 -7.07 1.95 -15.60
C ILE A 136 -8.16 2.32 -16.59
N GLU A 137 -9.40 2.49 -16.14
CA GLU A 137 -10.54 2.87 -16.99
C GLU A 137 -10.36 4.23 -17.66
N ASN A 138 -9.72 5.17 -16.96
CA ASN A 138 -9.45 6.52 -17.49
C ASN A 138 -8.19 6.60 -18.35
N ASP A 139 -7.47 5.48 -18.54
CA ASP A 139 -6.18 5.44 -19.27
C ASP A 139 -5.17 6.47 -18.75
N GLU A 140 -5.16 6.67 -17.41
CA GLU A 140 -4.26 7.63 -16.79
C GLU A 140 -2.82 7.12 -16.81
N PRO A 141 -1.83 7.97 -17.19
CA PRO A 141 -0.45 7.55 -17.33
C PRO A 141 0.15 7.16 -15.96
N TYR A 142 1.06 6.21 -15.99
CA TYR A 142 1.87 5.85 -14.82
C TYR A 142 2.91 6.92 -14.54
N LYS A 143 3.26 7.06 -13.25
CA LYS A 143 4.28 8.01 -12.82
C LYS A 143 5.67 7.77 -13.44
N TYR A 144 5.93 6.53 -13.88
CA TYR A 144 7.26 6.05 -14.30
C TYR A 144 7.34 5.70 -15.80
N LEU A 145 6.52 6.36 -16.61
CA LEU A 145 6.68 6.36 -18.06
C LEU A 145 7.74 7.36 -18.48
#